data_7f6801cab153570e29b6aeeec6dbaa61
#
_entry.id   7f6801cab153570e29b6aeeec6dbaa61
#
_cell.length_a   1.000
_cell.length_b   1.000
_cell.length_c   1.000
_cell.angle_alpha   90.00
_cell.angle_beta   90.00
_cell.angle_gamma   90.00
#
_symmetry.space_group_name_H-M   'P 1'
#
loop_
_entity.id
_entity.type
_entity.pdbx_description
1 polymer ?
#
loop_
_entity_poly.entity_id
_entity_poly.type
_entity_poly.pdbx_seq_one_letter_code
_entity_poly.pdbx_strand_id
1 'polypeptide(L)'
;MNKFRFLLFALLFFPIATFAQEKQNNFEISKSLDIYNNVLRYLNMNYVEEINPAELNETAIKAMLRELDPYTVFIPESEIEDVRLLTMGEYGGIGSIIQYYDDNVHISEPYENFPAHKAGLLPGDAIIEINGVNTEKKSVSEVSELLKGQPGSNVTLKIRREGEKDVLTKNLVREKIKIDNIPYYTVLDGGIAYIILNQFTKDAAKELKEAFLEMKSQQELKGLIIDLRGNGGGLLNEAVDIVNLFVPKNKLVVYTKGKTAEQNRNYYTKQEAEDTEIPLAILVNESSASASEIVSGSIQDFDRGVIVGQRTFGKGLVQNILPMTYNTQMKVTVSKYYIPSKRCIQEIDYSKKTKNDTLTKNDTLGPEFRTANGRIVYEGHGIQPDVKIEPEMLSTITVHLYAQNMIFKYANKFYREHKSIASPSEFVITDEIYNDFVKFVEDNKFEYTSESEKDFAELVKTAKEEGYYDNIKSQLDVLEDELKSHKNNDLINNKKEISEILKMEIVGRYYFQKGKIISNLKDDVELNRAVEILLNSNGQNEYETLLKGVSN
;
A
#
# COMPACT_ATOMS: atom_id res chain seq x y z
N MET A 1 -39.19 -36.39 39.09
CA MET A 1 -39.69 -36.55 37.73
C MET A 1 -39.87 -35.21 36.95
N ASN A 2 -39.80 -34.04 37.57
CA ASN A 2 -40.09 -32.76 36.89
C ASN A 2 -38.88 -32.05 36.24
N LYS A 3 -37.66 -32.43 36.54
CA LYS A 3 -36.47 -31.78 35.92
C LYS A 3 -36.15 -32.30 34.49
N PHE A 4 -36.55 -33.51 34.15
CA PHE A 4 -36.31 -34.10 32.83
C PHE A 4 -37.30 -33.61 31.74
N ARG A 5 -38.47 -33.16 32.11
CA ARG A 5 -39.45 -32.59 31.17
C ARG A 5 -39.11 -31.18 30.70
N PHE A 6 -38.39 -30.37 31.48
CA PHE A 6 -37.98 -29.03 31.13
C PHE A 6 -36.79 -29.04 30.12
N LEU A 7 -35.90 -30.05 30.20
CA LEU A 7 -34.77 -30.17 29.26
C LEU A 7 -35.21 -30.61 27.86
N LEU A 8 -36.27 -31.42 27.76
CA LEU A 8 -36.81 -31.86 26.46
C LEU A 8 -37.55 -30.72 25.73
N PHE A 9 -38.16 -29.78 26.45
CA PHE A 9 -38.83 -28.62 25.87
C PHE A 9 -37.82 -27.57 25.37
N ALA A 10 -36.68 -27.40 26.01
CA ALA A 10 -35.62 -26.48 25.59
C ALA A 10 -34.89 -26.95 24.29
N LEU A 11 -34.75 -28.29 24.13
CA LEU A 11 -34.12 -28.88 22.94
C LEU A 11 -35.02 -28.84 21.68
N LEU A 12 -36.34 -28.74 21.82
CA LEU A 12 -37.29 -28.63 20.70
C LEU A 12 -37.51 -27.18 20.21
N PHE A 13 -37.18 -26.18 21.04
CA PHE A 13 -37.34 -24.77 20.67
C PHE A 13 -36.13 -24.19 19.90
N PHE A 14 -34.95 -24.78 20.03
CA PHE A 14 -33.72 -24.26 19.37
C PHE A 14 -33.74 -24.34 17.85
N PRO A 15 -34.16 -25.43 17.18
CA PRO A 15 -34.24 -25.46 15.72
C PRO A 15 -35.38 -24.60 15.13
N ILE A 16 -36.47 -24.36 15.89
CA ILE A 16 -37.59 -23.54 15.41
C ILE A 16 -37.23 -22.05 15.37
N ALA A 17 -36.40 -21.57 16.30
CA ALA A 17 -35.94 -20.17 16.32
C ALA A 17 -35.00 -19.85 15.14
N THR A 18 -34.11 -20.76 14.76
CA THR A 18 -33.21 -20.57 13.60
C THR A 18 -33.96 -20.56 12.27
N PHE A 19 -34.93 -21.45 12.07
CA PHE A 19 -35.81 -21.47 10.89
C PHE A 19 -36.71 -20.24 10.80
N ALA A 20 -37.16 -19.69 11.92
CA ALA A 20 -37.98 -18.48 11.94
C ALA A 20 -37.17 -17.24 11.55
N GLN A 21 -35.94 -17.13 12.01
CA GLN A 21 -35.01 -16.02 11.70
C GLN A 21 -34.57 -16.03 10.23
N GLU A 22 -34.32 -17.21 9.67
CA GLU A 22 -33.97 -17.37 8.26
C GLU A 22 -35.14 -16.99 7.32
N LYS A 23 -36.37 -17.39 7.65
CA LYS A 23 -37.58 -16.99 6.94
C LYS A 23 -37.83 -15.48 7.00
N GLN A 24 -37.59 -14.86 8.14
CA GLN A 24 -37.74 -13.42 8.32
C GLN A 24 -36.72 -12.63 7.48
N ASN A 25 -35.45 -13.06 7.44
CA ASN A 25 -34.42 -12.45 6.61
C ASN A 25 -34.75 -12.55 5.12
N ASN A 26 -35.21 -13.70 4.63
CA ASN A 26 -35.59 -13.89 3.23
C ASN A 26 -36.79 -13.01 2.81
N PHE A 27 -37.76 -12.81 3.71
CA PHE A 27 -38.87 -11.89 3.48
C PHE A 27 -38.40 -10.43 3.37
N GLU A 28 -37.54 -9.98 4.30
CA GLU A 28 -37.02 -8.61 4.26
C GLU A 28 -36.12 -8.36 3.02
N ILE A 29 -35.36 -9.36 2.56
CA ILE A 29 -34.60 -9.28 1.30
C ILE A 29 -35.56 -9.08 0.12
N SER A 30 -36.61 -9.92 -0.02
CA SER A 30 -37.57 -9.81 -1.12
C SER A 30 -38.29 -8.47 -1.12
N LYS A 31 -38.77 -8.04 0.05
CA LYS A 31 -39.41 -6.72 0.23
C LYS A 31 -38.48 -5.57 -0.14
N SER A 32 -37.22 -5.63 0.25
CA SER A 32 -36.21 -4.61 -0.05
C SER A 32 -35.93 -4.54 -1.54
N LEU A 33 -35.84 -5.68 -2.24
CA LEU A 33 -35.66 -5.74 -3.69
C LEU A 33 -36.87 -5.13 -4.44
N ASP A 34 -38.10 -5.40 -3.99
CA ASP A 34 -39.30 -4.81 -4.57
C ASP A 34 -39.34 -3.30 -4.42
N ILE A 35 -38.99 -2.80 -3.22
CA ILE A 35 -38.91 -1.35 -2.96
C ILE A 35 -37.84 -0.71 -3.87
N TYR A 36 -36.64 -1.29 -3.92
CA TYR A 36 -35.53 -0.80 -4.73
C TYR A 36 -35.88 -0.73 -6.21
N ASN A 37 -36.47 -1.80 -6.75
CA ASN A 37 -36.90 -1.85 -8.14
C ASN A 37 -37.95 -0.75 -8.46
N ASN A 38 -38.92 -0.55 -7.55
CA ASN A 38 -39.93 0.51 -7.74
C ASN A 38 -39.29 1.91 -7.67
N VAL A 39 -38.32 2.15 -6.76
CA VAL A 39 -37.61 3.43 -6.67
C VAL A 39 -36.90 3.74 -7.99
N LEU A 40 -36.08 2.82 -8.53
CA LEU A 40 -35.39 3.02 -9.81
C LEU A 40 -36.37 3.29 -10.96
N ARG A 41 -37.48 2.52 -11.03
CA ARG A 41 -38.47 2.67 -12.06
C ARG A 41 -39.17 4.02 -11.99
N TYR A 42 -39.57 4.46 -10.78
CA TYR A 42 -40.24 5.74 -10.61
C TYR A 42 -39.32 6.93 -10.85
N LEU A 43 -38.04 6.83 -10.46
CA LEU A 43 -37.04 7.84 -10.79
C LEU A 43 -36.89 7.98 -12.30
N ASN A 44 -36.72 6.88 -13.03
CA ASN A 44 -36.57 6.90 -14.48
C ASN A 44 -37.80 7.43 -15.20
N MET A 45 -39.01 7.28 -14.63
CA MET A 45 -40.25 7.73 -15.24
C MET A 45 -40.64 9.18 -14.89
N ASN A 46 -40.22 9.68 -13.71
CA ASN A 46 -40.82 10.90 -13.17
C ASN A 46 -39.78 11.98 -12.78
N TYR A 47 -38.48 11.66 -12.74
CA TYR A 47 -37.48 12.66 -12.43
C TYR A 47 -37.40 13.71 -13.55
N VAL A 48 -37.20 14.96 -13.20
CA VAL A 48 -37.31 16.11 -14.12
C VAL A 48 -36.23 16.09 -15.21
N GLU A 49 -35.10 15.50 -14.94
CA GLU A 49 -33.95 15.40 -15.86
C GLU A 49 -33.72 13.93 -16.28
N GLU A 50 -32.99 13.72 -17.37
CA GLU A 50 -32.54 12.38 -17.72
C GLU A 50 -31.56 11.82 -16.69
N ILE A 51 -31.79 10.59 -16.28
CA ILE A 51 -30.93 9.89 -15.34
C ILE A 51 -30.22 8.72 -16.01
N ASN A 52 -29.05 8.36 -15.50
CA ASN A 52 -28.37 7.10 -15.84
C ASN A 52 -28.68 6.04 -14.75
N PRO A 53 -29.59 5.08 -15.00
CA PRO A 53 -29.94 4.08 -13.99
C PRO A 53 -28.76 3.18 -13.59
N ALA A 54 -27.79 2.95 -14.49
CA ALA A 54 -26.61 2.14 -14.19
C ALA A 54 -25.70 2.81 -13.16
N GLU A 55 -25.41 4.10 -13.33
CA GLU A 55 -24.60 4.89 -12.37
C GLU A 55 -25.28 5.02 -11.01
N LEU A 56 -26.60 5.24 -10.99
CA LEU A 56 -27.38 5.31 -9.76
C LEU A 56 -27.35 3.97 -9.02
N ASN A 57 -27.50 2.85 -9.75
CA ASN A 57 -27.42 1.52 -9.19
C ASN A 57 -26.03 1.23 -8.60
N GLU A 58 -24.98 1.54 -9.33
CA GLU A 58 -23.59 1.37 -8.86
C GLU A 58 -23.32 2.19 -7.58
N THR A 59 -23.77 3.45 -7.57
CA THR A 59 -23.66 4.33 -6.39
C THR A 59 -24.39 3.74 -5.18
N ALA A 60 -25.60 3.21 -5.38
CA ALA A 60 -26.38 2.59 -4.31
C ALA A 60 -25.69 1.31 -3.77
N ILE A 61 -25.16 0.46 -4.65
CA ILE A 61 -24.40 -0.75 -4.25
C ILE A 61 -23.16 -0.34 -3.46
N LYS A 62 -22.35 0.58 -3.99
CA LYS A 62 -21.13 1.07 -3.30
C LYS A 62 -21.45 1.67 -1.93
N ALA A 63 -22.54 2.44 -1.80
CA ALA A 63 -22.98 2.99 -0.54
C ALA A 63 -23.38 1.90 0.48
N MET A 64 -24.13 0.90 0.04
CA MET A 64 -24.53 -0.24 0.90
C MET A 64 -23.32 -1.03 1.41
N LEU A 65 -22.33 -1.30 0.56
CA LEU A 65 -21.15 -2.08 0.93
C LEU A 65 -20.22 -1.31 1.89
N ARG A 66 -20.11 0.00 1.75
CA ARG A 66 -19.33 0.87 2.67
C ARG A 66 -19.83 0.84 4.12
N GLU A 67 -21.10 0.49 4.35
CA GLU A 67 -21.64 0.32 5.71
C GLU A 67 -21.06 -0.90 6.43
N LEU A 68 -20.45 -1.86 5.71
CA LEU A 68 -19.90 -3.08 6.28
C LEU A 68 -18.44 -2.90 6.70
N ASP A 69 -17.56 -2.72 5.73
CA ASP A 69 -16.12 -2.51 5.90
C ASP A 69 -15.53 -1.89 4.59
N PRO A 70 -14.30 -1.36 4.60
CA PRO A 70 -13.71 -0.73 3.40
C PRO A 70 -13.20 -1.74 2.37
N TYR A 71 -13.21 -3.04 2.65
CA TYR A 71 -12.64 -4.09 1.79
C TYR A 71 -13.72 -4.84 1.00
N THR A 72 -14.98 -4.76 1.46
CA THR A 72 -16.13 -5.32 0.77
C THR A 72 -16.58 -4.34 -0.31
N VAL A 73 -16.28 -4.66 -1.58
CA VAL A 73 -16.47 -3.75 -2.71
C VAL A 73 -17.15 -4.44 -3.89
N PHE A 74 -17.92 -3.68 -4.65
CA PHE A 74 -18.46 -4.06 -5.95
C PHE A 74 -17.41 -3.75 -7.03
N ILE A 75 -17.24 -4.67 -7.97
CA ILE A 75 -16.30 -4.60 -9.08
C ILE A 75 -17.11 -4.66 -10.37
N PRO A 76 -17.29 -3.53 -11.06
CA PRO A 76 -17.93 -3.51 -12.37
C PRO A 76 -17.06 -4.21 -13.43
N GLU A 77 -17.64 -4.50 -14.58
CA GLU A 77 -16.93 -5.14 -15.71
C GLU A 77 -15.69 -4.34 -16.14
N SER A 78 -15.74 -3.02 -16.09
CA SER A 78 -14.61 -2.13 -16.43
C SER A 78 -13.40 -2.30 -15.53
N GLU A 79 -13.58 -2.74 -14.26
CA GLU A 79 -12.51 -2.90 -13.27
C GLU A 79 -11.96 -4.35 -13.17
N ILE A 80 -12.36 -5.28 -14.05
CA ILE A 80 -11.90 -6.68 -14.00
C ILE A 80 -10.38 -6.82 -14.19
N GLU A 81 -9.77 -5.98 -15.03
CA GLU A 81 -8.33 -5.99 -15.22
C GLU A 81 -7.58 -5.62 -13.92
N ASP A 82 -8.18 -4.82 -13.03
CA ASP A 82 -7.61 -4.51 -11.72
C ASP A 82 -7.62 -5.73 -10.79
N VAL A 83 -8.66 -6.55 -10.87
CA VAL A 83 -8.71 -7.84 -10.13
C VAL A 83 -7.62 -8.79 -10.63
N ARG A 84 -7.40 -8.84 -11.94
CA ARG A 84 -6.31 -9.66 -12.53
C ARG A 84 -4.95 -9.16 -12.07
N LEU A 85 -4.75 -7.85 -12.03
CA LEU A 85 -3.53 -7.25 -11.51
C LEU A 85 -3.28 -7.66 -10.05
N LEU A 86 -4.29 -7.57 -9.19
CA LEU A 86 -4.19 -7.91 -7.76
C LEU A 86 -3.95 -9.41 -7.48
N THR A 87 -4.40 -10.30 -8.37
CA THR A 87 -4.35 -11.76 -8.14
C THR A 87 -3.27 -12.44 -8.94
N MET A 88 -3.09 -12.03 -10.20
CA MET A 88 -2.14 -12.64 -11.14
C MET A 88 -0.88 -11.81 -11.32
N GLY A 89 -0.85 -10.56 -10.82
CA GLY A 89 0.25 -9.63 -11.07
C GLY A 89 0.32 -9.14 -12.51
N GLU A 90 -0.77 -9.25 -13.29
CA GLU A 90 -0.76 -8.92 -14.71
C GLU A 90 -2.06 -8.28 -15.18
N TYR A 91 -1.97 -7.41 -16.17
CA TYR A 91 -3.12 -6.77 -16.83
C TYR A 91 -2.83 -6.48 -18.30
N GLY A 92 -3.89 -6.27 -19.09
CA GLY A 92 -3.75 -5.80 -20.46
C GLY A 92 -3.67 -4.28 -20.51
N GLY A 93 -2.59 -3.71 -21.09
CA GLY A 93 -2.43 -2.25 -21.12
C GLY A 93 -1.15 -1.78 -21.79
N ILE A 94 -0.73 -0.56 -21.48
CA ILE A 94 0.46 0.07 -22.07
C ILE A 94 1.73 -0.04 -21.20
N GLY A 95 1.60 -0.41 -19.91
CA GLY A 95 2.72 -0.52 -18.98
C GLY A 95 3.27 0.84 -18.54
N SER A 96 2.48 1.60 -17.79
CA SER A 96 2.91 2.88 -17.21
C SER A 96 2.12 3.20 -15.96
N ILE A 97 2.79 3.84 -14.99
CA ILE A 97 2.14 4.57 -13.91
C ILE A 97 1.72 5.94 -14.44
N ILE A 98 0.54 6.40 -14.05
CA ILE A 98 -0.02 7.69 -14.41
C ILE A 98 -0.42 8.48 -13.18
N GLN A 99 -0.38 9.81 -13.25
CA GLN A 99 -0.77 10.70 -12.16
C GLN A 99 -1.49 11.94 -12.68
N TYR A 100 -2.36 12.53 -11.86
CA TYR A 100 -3.11 13.75 -12.20
C TYR A 100 -2.45 14.98 -11.61
N TYR A 101 -2.12 15.96 -12.44
CA TYR A 101 -1.74 17.32 -12.03
C TYR A 101 -1.97 18.28 -13.21
N ASP A 102 -2.05 19.59 -12.92
CA ASP A 102 -2.25 20.65 -13.92
C ASP A 102 -3.40 20.30 -14.91
N ASP A 103 -4.57 19.89 -14.36
CA ASP A 103 -5.81 19.55 -15.09
C ASP A 103 -5.70 18.39 -16.12
N ASN A 104 -4.60 17.63 -16.11
CA ASN A 104 -4.39 16.50 -17.01
C ASN A 104 -3.83 15.28 -16.27
N VAL A 105 -4.05 14.11 -16.85
CA VAL A 105 -3.34 12.90 -16.45
C VAL A 105 -2.02 12.80 -17.24
N HIS A 106 -0.93 12.58 -16.52
CA HIS A 106 0.39 12.49 -17.10
C HIS A 106 0.98 11.09 -16.94
N ILE A 107 1.86 10.72 -17.84
CA ILE A 107 2.75 9.58 -17.65
C ILE A 107 3.67 9.92 -16.46
N SER A 108 3.62 9.13 -15.40
CA SER A 108 4.53 9.27 -14.25
C SER A 108 5.78 8.44 -14.44
N GLU A 109 5.61 7.17 -14.79
CA GLU A 109 6.72 6.24 -15.01
C GLU A 109 6.31 5.17 -16.04
N PRO A 110 6.92 5.15 -17.25
CA PRO A 110 6.75 4.03 -18.16
C PRO A 110 7.56 2.83 -17.66
N TYR A 111 6.97 1.63 -17.67
CA TYR A 111 7.70 0.42 -17.30
C TYR A 111 8.68 0.03 -18.40
N GLU A 112 9.89 -0.33 -18.00
CA GLU A 112 10.95 -0.73 -18.92
C GLU A 112 10.50 -1.89 -19.83
N ASN A 113 10.81 -1.77 -21.14
CA ASN A 113 10.49 -2.77 -22.17
C ASN A 113 8.99 -3.03 -22.45
N PHE A 114 8.08 -2.25 -21.90
CA PHE A 114 6.64 -2.32 -22.21
C PHE A 114 6.20 -1.28 -23.26
N PRO A 115 4.99 -1.34 -23.80
CA PRO A 115 4.53 -0.50 -24.91
C PRO A 115 4.75 1.01 -24.71
N ALA A 116 4.50 1.53 -23.51
CA ALA A 116 4.72 2.94 -23.19
C ALA A 116 6.18 3.35 -23.40
N HIS A 117 7.11 2.57 -22.86
CA HIS A 117 8.55 2.80 -23.03
C HIS A 117 8.99 2.63 -24.49
N LYS A 118 8.57 1.54 -25.16
CA LYS A 118 8.90 1.28 -26.58
C LYS A 118 8.39 2.38 -27.52
N ALA A 119 7.25 3.00 -27.22
CA ALA A 119 6.71 4.14 -27.97
C ALA A 119 7.41 5.47 -27.66
N GLY A 120 8.35 5.49 -26.72
CA GLY A 120 9.07 6.70 -26.29
C GLY A 120 8.16 7.68 -25.56
N LEU A 121 7.22 7.18 -24.75
CA LEU A 121 6.53 7.98 -23.75
C LEU A 121 7.51 8.28 -22.61
N LEU A 122 7.50 9.51 -22.13
CA LEU A 122 8.40 9.99 -21.09
C LEU A 122 7.59 10.44 -19.86
N PRO A 123 8.18 10.38 -18.67
CA PRO A 123 7.62 11.03 -17.49
C PRO A 123 7.33 12.51 -17.75
N GLY A 124 6.12 12.96 -17.41
CA GLY A 124 5.65 14.31 -17.67
C GLY A 124 4.85 14.50 -18.96
N ASP A 125 4.78 13.51 -19.84
CA ASP A 125 3.89 13.57 -21.00
C ASP A 125 2.43 13.66 -20.55
N ALA A 126 1.74 14.79 -20.84
CA ALA A 126 0.31 14.96 -20.56
C ALA A 126 -0.51 14.20 -21.62
N ILE A 127 -1.35 13.30 -21.19
CA ILE A 127 -2.27 12.57 -22.08
C ILE A 127 -3.48 13.47 -22.32
N ILE A 128 -3.71 13.90 -23.56
CA ILE A 128 -4.80 14.81 -23.91
C ILE A 128 -5.91 14.15 -24.70
N GLU A 129 -5.64 13.01 -25.34
CA GLU A 129 -6.65 12.24 -26.09
C GLU A 129 -6.25 10.76 -26.14
N ILE A 130 -7.22 9.87 -26.02
CA ILE A 130 -7.08 8.42 -26.18
C ILE A 130 -8.14 7.94 -27.15
N ASN A 131 -7.74 7.37 -28.30
CA ASN A 131 -8.65 6.85 -29.33
C ASN A 131 -9.76 7.86 -29.75
N GLY A 132 -9.46 9.16 -29.82
CA GLY A 132 -10.42 10.21 -30.13
C GLY A 132 -11.22 10.75 -28.94
N VAL A 133 -11.06 10.17 -27.73
CA VAL A 133 -11.69 10.65 -26.51
C VAL A 133 -10.79 11.66 -25.81
N ASN A 134 -11.28 12.88 -25.61
CA ASN A 134 -10.56 13.91 -24.83
C ASN A 134 -10.45 13.47 -23.36
N THR A 135 -9.25 13.64 -22.79
CA THR A 135 -8.91 13.23 -21.41
C THR A 135 -8.69 14.41 -20.45
N GLU A 136 -8.83 15.65 -20.92
CA GLU A 136 -8.71 16.83 -20.05
C GLU A 136 -9.74 16.79 -18.91
N LYS A 137 -9.29 17.06 -17.70
CA LYS A 137 -10.09 17.01 -16.45
C LYS A 137 -10.67 15.64 -16.07
N LYS A 138 -10.31 14.58 -16.80
CA LYS A 138 -10.67 13.21 -16.40
C LYS A 138 -9.82 12.76 -15.23
N SER A 139 -10.41 11.95 -14.35
CA SER A 139 -9.72 11.29 -13.25
C SER A 139 -8.69 10.27 -13.75
N VAL A 140 -7.75 9.92 -12.88
CA VAL A 140 -6.76 8.83 -13.14
C VAL A 140 -7.47 7.52 -13.47
N SER A 141 -8.59 7.20 -12.79
CA SER A 141 -9.35 5.98 -13.03
C SER A 141 -9.93 5.94 -14.45
N GLU A 142 -10.62 7.00 -14.88
CA GLU A 142 -11.20 7.08 -16.23
C GLU A 142 -10.13 6.96 -17.34
N VAL A 143 -8.99 7.61 -17.15
CA VAL A 143 -7.88 7.52 -18.12
C VAL A 143 -7.25 6.13 -18.10
N SER A 144 -7.08 5.53 -16.91
CA SER A 144 -6.57 4.16 -16.75
C SER A 144 -7.45 3.14 -17.48
N GLU A 145 -8.78 3.25 -17.38
CA GLU A 145 -9.72 2.38 -18.11
C GLU A 145 -9.54 2.49 -19.64
N LEU A 146 -9.35 3.71 -20.16
CA LEU A 146 -9.09 3.92 -21.59
C LEU A 146 -7.75 3.37 -22.07
N LEU A 147 -6.73 3.36 -21.19
CA LEU A 147 -5.39 2.82 -21.48
C LEU A 147 -5.35 1.29 -21.40
N LYS A 148 -6.11 0.69 -20.48
CA LYS A 148 -6.26 -0.77 -20.32
C LYS A 148 -7.07 -1.36 -21.46
N GLY A 149 -7.03 -2.67 -21.59
CA GLY A 149 -7.83 -3.43 -22.56
C GLY A 149 -7.14 -4.69 -23.03
N GLN A 150 -7.75 -5.38 -23.97
CA GLN A 150 -7.29 -6.68 -24.43
C GLN A 150 -5.87 -6.59 -25.04
N PRO A 151 -4.93 -7.44 -24.60
CA PRO A 151 -3.62 -7.56 -25.25
C PRO A 151 -3.74 -7.82 -26.76
N GLY A 152 -2.88 -7.14 -27.53
CA GLY A 152 -2.94 -7.15 -29.01
C GLY A 152 -3.84 -6.09 -29.62
N SER A 153 -4.65 -5.36 -28.84
CA SER A 153 -5.48 -4.26 -29.36
C SER A 153 -4.65 -2.97 -29.49
N ASN A 154 -4.99 -2.16 -30.50
CA ASN A 154 -4.35 -0.87 -30.71
C ASN A 154 -4.92 0.20 -29.78
N VAL A 155 -4.05 1.14 -29.38
CA VAL A 155 -4.42 2.38 -28.72
C VAL A 155 -3.61 3.54 -29.29
N THR A 156 -4.30 4.63 -29.62
CA THR A 156 -3.69 5.86 -30.11
C THR A 156 -3.79 6.93 -29.03
N LEU A 157 -2.63 7.51 -28.66
CA LEU A 157 -2.54 8.59 -27.70
C LEU A 157 -2.12 9.87 -28.40
N LYS A 158 -2.76 10.98 -28.07
CA LYS A 158 -2.21 12.31 -28.28
C LYS A 158 -1.67 12.83 -26.95
N ILE A 159 -0.42 13.23 -26.96
CA ILE A 159 0.27 13.73 -25.76
C ILE A 159 0.80 15.14 -26.01
N ARG A 160 0.85 15.91 -24.93
CA ARG A 160 1.59 17.18 -24.89
C ARG A 160 2.84 16.96 -24.06
N ARG A 161 3.99 17.23 -24.67
CA ARG A 161 5.30 17.12 -24.02
C ARG A 161 5.84 18.50 -23.74
N GLU A 162 6.32 18.75 -22.54
CA GLU A 162 6.96 20.01 -22.19
C GLU A 162 8.22 20.23 -23.05
N GLY A 163 8.37 21.43 -23.62
CA GLY A 163 9.45 21.77 -24.56
C GLY A 163 9.15 21.50 -26.03
N GLU A 164 8.09 20.74 -26.34
CA GLU A 164 7.63 20.52 -27.72
C GLU A 164 6.47 21.48 -28.05
N LYS A 165 6.48 22.02 -29.29
CA LYS A 165 5.44 22.95 -29.76
C LYS A 165 4.17 22.22 -30.18
N ASP A 166 4.33 21.04 -30.78
CA ASP A 166 3.25 20.28 -31.38
C ASP A 166 2.79 19.14 -30.50
N VAL A 167 1.52 18.78 -30.63
CA VAL A 167 0.95 17.58 -30.02
C VAL A 167 1.52 16.36 -30.72
N LEU A 168 2.08 15.44 -29.95
CA LEU A 168 2.66 14.21 -30.44
C LEU A 168 1.60 13.10 -30.49
N THR A 169 1.51 12.39 -31.61
CA THR A 169 0.66 11.19 -31.72
C THR A 169 1.51 9.94 -31.53
N LYS A 170 1.10 9.07 -30.63
CA LYS A 170 1.73 7.80 -30.32
C LYS A 170 0.75 6.67 -30.59
N ASN A 171 1.16 5.68 -31.39
CA ASN A 171 0.40 4.47 -31.65
C ASN A 171 1.06 3.31 -30.91
N LEU A 172 0.29 2.65 -30.04
CA LEU A 172 0.76 1.55 -29.23
C LEU A 172 -0.13 0.32 -29.46
N VAL A 173 0.43 -0.84 -29.23
CA VAL A 173 -0.32 -2.10 -29.11
C VAL A 173 -0.32 -2.47 -27.64
N ARG A 174 -1.49 -2.70 -27.05
CA ARG A 174 -1.57 -3.16 -25.67
C ARG A 174 -0.92 -4.53 -25.54
N GLU A 175 -0.11 -4.70 -24.53
CA GLU A 175 0.51 -5.98 -24.19
C GLU A 175 -0.01 -6.48 -22.83
N LYS A 176 0.25 -7.73 -22.54
CA LYS A 176 0.13 -8.28 -21.20
C LYS A 176 1.27 -7.73 -20.35
N ILE A 177 0.95 -6.86 -19.42
CA ILE A 177 1.91 -6.24 -18.51
C ILE A 177 2.02 -7.14 -17.28
N LYS A 178 3.20 -7.65 -17.00
CA LYS A 178 3.50 -8.39 -15.77
C LYS A 178 4.28 -7.47 -14.82
N ILE A 179 3.79 -7.33 -13.60
CA ILE A 179 4.51 -6.65 -12.51
C ILE A 179 5.25 -7.71 -11.72
N ASP A 180 6.56 -7.54 -11.58
CA ASP A 180 7.39 -8.48 -10.85
C ASP A 180 7.07 -8.47 -9.35
N ASN A 181 6.85 -9.68 -8.78
CA ASN A 181 6.73 -9.82 -7.34
C ASN A 181 8.02 -9.39 -6.64
N ILE A 182 9.17 -9.67 -7.28
CA ILE A 182 10.51 -9.36 -6.77
C ILE A 182 11.20 -8.42 -7.74
N PRO A 183 11.05 -7.09 -7.57
CA PRO A 183 11.67 -6.10 -8.46
C PRO A 183 13.19 -6.04 -8.32
N TYR A 184 13.71 -6.48 -7.16
CA TYR A 184 15.13 -6.43 -6.88
C TYR A 184 15.54 -7.44 -5.82
N TYR A 185 16.69 -8.06 -6.03
CA TYR A 185 17.41 -8.85 -5.03
C TYR A 185 18.91 -8.74 -5.28
N THR A 186 19.69 -8.90 -4.21
CA THR A 186 21.16 -8.81 -4.26
C THR A 186 21.77 -9.44 -3.01
N VAL A 187 23.08 -9.67 -3.04
CA VAL A 187 23.85 -9.94 -1.82
C VAL A 187 24.56 -8.66 -1.42
N LEU A 188 24.27 -8.20 -0.21
CA LEU A 188 24.89 -7.02 0.41
C LEU A 188 26.28 -7.36 0.98
N ASP A 189 27.03 -6.33 1.34
CA ASP A 189 28.31 -6.49 2.03
C ASP A 189 28.15 -7.35 3.28
N GLY A 190 29.13 -8.20 3.55
CA GLY A 190 29.08 -9.15 4.66
C GLY A 190 28.37 -10.47 4.35
N GLY A 191 27.85 -10.68 3.12
CA GLY A 191 27.19 -11.93 2.72
C GLY A 191 25.72 -12.04 3.15
N ILE A 192 25.03 -10.92 3.29
CA ILE A 192 23.60 -10.86 3.61
C ILE A 192 22.79 -10.80 2.31
N ALA A 193 21.94 -11.81 2.08
CA ALA A 193 20.99 -11.79 0.98
C ALA A 193 19.86 -10.78 1.29
N TYR A 194 19.47 -9.98 0.30
CA TYR A 194 18.38 -9.01 0.39
C TYR A 194 17.41 -9.20 -0.76
N ILE A 195 16.14 -9.36 -0.45
CA ILE A 195 15.05 -9.57 -1.41
C ILE A 195 13.91 -8.62 -1.11
N ILE A 196 13.50 -7.81 -2.09
CA ILE A 196 12.29 -7.01 -2.00
C ILE A 196 11.13 -7.82 -2.56
N LEU A 197 10.07 -8.00 -1.77
CA LEU A 197 8.83 -8.62 -2.21
C LEU A 197 7.71 -7.57 -2.23
N ASN A 198 7.34 -7.10 -3.42
CA ASN A 198 6.35 -6.04 -3.61
C ASN A 198 4.90 -6.52 -3.47
N GLN A 199 4.61 -7.76 -3.88
CA GLN A 199 3.24 -8.29 -3.93
C GLN A 199 3.24 -9.81 -3.70
N PHE A 200 2.11 -10.31 -3.22
CA PHE A 200 1.84 -11.74 -3.11
C PHE A 200 0.88 -12.17 -4.22
N THR A 201 1.29 -11.99 -5.50
CA THR A 201 0.53 -12.52 -6.62
C THR A 201 0.96 -13.96 -6.91
N LYS A 202 0.32 -14.59 -7.90
CA LYS A 202 0.66 -15.95 -8.29
C LYS A 202 2.15 -16.13 -8.53
N ASP A 203 2.71 -17.23 -8.04
CA ASP A 203 4.12 -17.63 -8.14
C ASP A 203 5.11 -16.79 -7.28
N ALA A 204 4.64 -15.90 -6.39
CA ALA A 204 5.51 -15.06 -5.53
C ALA A 204 6.46 -15.90 -4.66
N ALA A 205 5.95 -16.97 -4.04
CA ALA A 205 6.77 -17.88 -3.23
C ALA A 205 7.84 -18.60 -4.06
N LYS A 206 7.51 -18.99 -5.28
CA LYS A 206 8.43 -19.62 -6.21
C LYS A 206 9.53 -18.66 -6.64
N GLU A 207 9.16 -17.43 -7.03
CA GLU A 207 10.11 -16.38 -7.44
C GLU A 207 11.07 -16.03 -6.28
N LEU A 208 10.56 -15.93 -5.03
CA LEU A 208 11.40 -15.70 -3.84
C LEU A 208 12.36 -16.87 -3.59
N LYS A 209 11.88 -18.09 -3.70
CA LYS A 209 12.74 -19.29 -3.60
C LYS A 209 13.85 -19.28 -4.65
N GLU A 210 13.52 -19.01 -5.90
CA GLU A 210 14.48 -18.96 -7.01
C GLU A 210 15.55 -17.90 -6.76
N ALA A 211 15.18 -16.68 -6.38
CA ALA A 211 16.11 -15.60 -6.04
C ALA A 211 17.01 -15.97 -4.85
N PHE A 212 16.46 -16.57 -3.80
CA PHE A 212 17.24 -17.03 -2.64
C PHE A 212 18.25 -18.11 -3.01
N LEU A 213 17.82 -19.13 -3.74
CA LEU A 213 18.70 -20.25 -4.16
C LEU A 213 19.78 -19.78 -5.15
N GLU A 214 19.46 -18.86 -6.05
CA GLU A 214 20.45 -18.26 -6.96
C GLU A 214 21.57 -17.58 -6.16
N MET A 215 21.23 -16.71 -5.22
CA MET A 215 22.25 -16.04 -4.37
C MET A 215 23.05 -17.04 -3.54
N LYS A 216 22.39 -18.07 -2.97
CA LYS A 216 23.03 -19.12 -2.19
C LYS A 216 24.00 -19.98 -3.04
N SER A 217 23.74 -20.12 -4.33
CA SER A 217 24.63 -20.84 -5.26
C SER A 217 25.89 -20.07 -5.62
N GLN A 218 25.87 -18.74 -5.52
CA GLN A 218 26.99 -17.88 -5.89
C GLN A 218 28.00 -17.70 -4.77
N GLN A 219 27.54 -17.71 -3.51
CA GLN A 219 28.39 -17.55 -2.33
C GLN A 219 27.71 -18.06 -1.04
N GLU A 220 28.49 -18.27 0.00
CA GLU A 220 27.96 -18.55 1.34
C GLU A 220 27.21 -17.34 1.89
N LEU A 221 25.95 -17.55 2.28
CA LEU A 221 25.11 -16.52 2.87
C LEU A 221 25.16 -16.60 4.39
N LYS A 222 25.34 -15.45 5.05
CA LYS A 222 25.34 -15.31 6.51
C LYS A 222 23.98 -14.91 7.09
N GLY A 223 23.05 -14.48 6.25
CA GLY A 223 21.70 -14.10 6.62
C GLY A 223 20.86 -13.73 5.42
N LEU A 224 19.55 -13.62 5.63
CA LEU A 224 18.58 -13.21 4.63
C LEU A 224 17.70 -12.11 5.20
N ILE A 225 17.49 -11.06 4.40
CA ILE A 225 16.50 -10.00 4.67
C ILE A 225 15.43 -10.07 3.59
N ILE A 226 14.17 -10.19 4.00
CA ILE A 226 13.00 -10.06 3.12
C ILE A 226 12.34 -8.73 3.43
N ASP A 227 12.28 -7.86 2.45
CA ASP A 227 11.68 -6.53 2.59
C ASP A 227 10.20 -6.56 2.15
N LEU A 228 9.31 -6.36 3.12
CA LEU A 228 7.86 -6.27 2.94
C LEU A 228 7.34 -4.84 3.14
N ARG A 229 8.21 -3.85 3.25
CA ARG A 229 7.79 -2.44 3.37
C ARG A 229 7.01 -2.02 2.13
N GLY A 230 5.89 -1.32 2.32
CA GLY A 230 5.00 -0.91 1.24
C GLY A 230 4.17 -2.05 0.61
N ASN A 231 4.33 -3.31 1.04
CA ASN A 231 3.60 -4.45 0.48
C ASN A 231 2.23 -4.62 1.15
N GLY A 232 1.16 -4.25 0.46
CA GLY A 232 -0.23 -4.36 0.94
C GLY A 232 -0.79 -5.79 1.01
N GLY A 233 0.02 -6.81 0.70
CA GLY A 233 -0.36 -8.22 0.76
C GLY A 233 -0.69 -8.84 -0.60
N GLY A 234 -1.65 -9.75 -0.62
CA GLY A 234 -2.11 -10.49 -1.80
C GLY A 234 -2.65 -11.88 -1.44
N LEU A 235 -2.23 -12.90 -2.17
CA LEU A 235 -2.73 -14.26 -2.03
C LEU A 235 -2.23 -14.93 -0.73
N LEU A 236 -3.18 -15.38 0.10
CA LEU A 236 -2.89 -16.03 1.38
C LEU A 236 -2.02 -17.30 1.19
N ASN A 237 -2.28 -18.09 0.14
CA ASN A 237 -1.50 -19.31 -0.10
C ASN A 237 -0.02 -18.99 -0.37
N GLU A 238 0.29 -17.92 -1.12
CA GLU A 238 1.66 -17.49 -1.37
C GLU A 238 2.38 -17.12 -0.06
N ALA A 239 1.68 -16.44 0.87
CA ALA A 239 2.24 -16.14 2.19
C ALA A 239 2.57 -17.43 2.98
N VAL A 240 1.68 -18.43 2.96
CA VAL A 240 1.91 -19.73 3.60
C VAL A 240 3.10 -20.45 2.97
N ASP A 241 3.21 -20.42 1.64
CA ASP A 241 4.28 -21.08 0.91
C ASP A 241 5.63 -20.37 1.12
N ILE A 242 5.65 -19.03 1.29
CA ILE A 242 6.86 -18.29 1.68
C ILE A 242 7.31 -18.66 3.10
N VAL A 243 6.38 -18.72 4.07
CA VAL A 243 6.70 -19.18 5.44
C VAL A 243 7.27 -20.61 5.39
N ASN A 244 6.74 -21.48 4.52
CA ASN A 244 7.22 -22.85 4.38
C ASN A 244 8.67 -22.97 3.86
N LEU A 245 9.23 -21.94 3.23
CA LEU A 245 10.65 -21.95 2.85
C LEU A 245 11.58 -21.99 4.07
N PHE A 246 11.14 -21.46 5.20
CA PHE A 246 11.96 -21.26 6.41
C PHE A 246 11.45 -21.99 7.66
N VAL A 247 10.26 -22.57 7.60
CA VAL A 247 9.60 -23.26 8.73
C VAL A 247 9.35 -24.72 8.36
N PRO A 248 9.67 -25.68 9.24
CA PRO A 248 9.49 -27.09 8.98
C PRO A 248 8.08 -27.46 8.57
N LYS A 249 7.95 -28.59 7.86
CA LYS A 249 6.67 -29.16 7.43
C LYS A 249 5.69 -29.42 8.58
N ASN A 250 4.40 -29.39 8.27
CA ASN A 250 3.27 -29.65 9.18
C ASN A 250 3.10 -28.63 10.33
N LYS A 251 3.57 -27.40 10.17
CA LYS A 251 3.32 -26.30 11.09
C LYS A 251 2.07 -25.53 10.66
N LEU A 252 1.18 -25.20 11.58
CA LEU A 252 0.01 -24.36 11.33
C LEU A 252 0.46 -22.92 11.20
N VAL A 253 0.39 -22.35 9.98
CA VAL A 253 0.79 -20.97 9.68
C VAL A 253 -0.35 -19.99 9.97
N VAL A 254 -1.54 -20.31 9.50
CA VAL A 254 -2.72 -19.44 9.65
C VAL A 254 -3.99 -20.28 9.64
N TYR A 255 -4.99 -19.85 10.40
CA TYR A 255 -6.33 -20.41 10.30
C TYR A 255 -7.37 -19.30 10.20
N THR A 256 -8.50 -19.60 9.56
CA THR A 256 -9.58 -18.64 9.34
C THR A 256 -10.82 -19.03 10.13
N LYS A 257 -11.59 -18.03 10.57
CA LYS A 257 -12.91 -18.19 11.18
C LYS A 257 -13.90 -17.26 10.50
N GLY A 258 -14.92 -17.83 9.91
CA GLY A 258 -15.99 -17.10 9.24
C GLY A 258 -17.37 -17.56 9.73
N LYS A 259 -18.41 -17.10 9.03
CA LYS A 259 -19.82 -17.37 9.36
C LYS A 259 -20.21 -18.83 9.09
N THR A 260 -19.63 -19.45 8.07
CA THR A 260 -19.95 -20.84 7.66
C THR A 260 -18.78 -21.77 7.90
N ALA A 261 -19.04 -23.08 7.96
CA ALA A 261 -18.02 -24.09 8.19
C ALA A 261 -16.94 -24.10 7.08
N GLU A 262 -17.33 -23.83 5.84
CA GLU A 262 -16.43 -23.79 4.68
C GLU A 262 -15.41 -22.63 4.74
N GLN A 263 -15.72 -21.61 5.52
CA GLN A 263 -14.84 -20.45 5.76
C GLN A 263 -13.84 -20.70 6.91
N ASN A 264 -14.02 -21.79 7.67
CA ASN A 264 -13.13 -22.20 8.75
C ASN A 264 -12.07 -23.15 8.18
N ARG A 265 -10.87 -22.62 7.88
CA ARG A 265 -9.80 -23.40 7.24
C ARG A 265 -8.50 -23.27 8.01
N ASN A 266 -7.72 -24.34 8.00
CA ASN A 266 -6.37 -24.36 8.54
C ASN A 266 -5.36 -24.48 7.39
N TYR A 267 -4.32 -23.69 7.42
CA TYR A 267 -3.26 -23.66 6.43
C TYR A 267 -1.95 -24.04 7.09
N TYR A 268 -1.36 -25.14 6.61
CA TYR A 268 -0.13 -25.71 7.13
C TYR A 268 0.99 -25.62 6.11
N THR A 269 2.23 -25.59 6.59
CA THR A 269 3.41 -25.87 5.75
C THR A 269 3.32 -27.30 5.20
N LYS A 270 3.54 -27.47 3.89
CA LYS A 270 3.29 -28.75 3.19
C LYS A 270 4.55 -29.44 2.73
N GLN A 271 5.62 -28.69 2.50
CA GLN A 271 6.90 -29.19 1.97
C GLN A 271 7.98 -29.09 3.05
N GLU A 272 9.09 -29.80 2.83
CA GLU A 272 10.30 -29.58 3.62
C GLU A 272 10.80 -28.15 3.37
N ALA A 273 11.31 -27.51 4.41
CA ALA A 273 11.85 -26.16 4.31
C ALA A 273 13.13 -26.13 3.46
N GLU A 274 13.36 -25.02 2.76
CA GLU A 274 14.61 -24.81 2.02
C GLU A 274 15.78 -24.51 2.97
N ASP A 275 15.50 -23.78 4.04
CA ASP A 275 16.51 -23.45 5.05
C ASP A 275 15.86 -23.08 6.38
N THR A 276 16.07 -23.91 7.42
CA THR A 276 15.55 -23.65 8.76
C THR A 276 16.52 -22.92 9.67
N GLU A 277 17.76 -22.68 9.23
CA GLU A 277 18.86 -22.23 10.08
C GLU A 277 19.38 -20.83 9.72
N ILE A 278 19.32 -20.44 8.43
CA ILE A 278 19.83 -19.13 8.02
C ILE A 278 19.23 -18.01 8.89
N PRO A 279 20.04 -17.12 9.47
CA PRO A 279 19.53 -15.93 10.18
C PRO A 279 18.60 -15.11 9.27
N LEU A 280 17.38 -14.83 9.75
CA LEU A 280 16.32 -14.22 8.95
C LEU A 280 15.81 -12.93 9.60
N ALA A 281 15.74 -11.85 8.83
CA ALA A 281 15.08 -10.62 9.22
C ALA A 281 13.99 -10.25 8.19
N ILE A 282 12.88 -9.71 8.69
CA ILE A 282 11.79 -9.21 7.84
C ILE A 282 11.66 -7.71 8.09
N LEU A 283 11.81 -6.89 7.04
CA LEU A 283 11.54 -5.46 7.12
C LEU A 283 10.05 -5.19 6.91
N VAL A 284 9.45 -4.39 7.78
CA VAL A 284 8.04 -4.03 7.73
C VAL A 284 7.81 -2.57 8.05
N ASN A 285 6.74 -1.99 7.52
CA ASN A 285 6.27 -0.67 7.88
C ASN A 285 4.73 -0.62 7.98
N GLU A 286 4.16 0.54 8.24
CA GLU A 286 2.71 0.76 8.38
C GLU A 286 1.88 0.36 7.14
N SER A 287 2.51 0.27 5.97
CA SER A 287 1.88 -0.17 4.72
C SER A 287 1.97 -1.69 4.49
N SER A 288 2.75 -2.41 5.31
CA SER A 288 2.82 -3.87 5.28
C SER A 288 1.51 -4.45 5.82
N ALA A 289 0.71 -5.12 4.96
CA ALA A 289 -0.64 -5.53 5.31
C ALA A 289 -0.98 -6.96 4.88
N SER A 290 -1.97 -7.59 5.54
CA SER A 290 -2.58 -8.86 5.12
C SER A 290 -1.57 -10.01 4.96
N ALA A 291 -1.26 -10.48 3.72
CA ALA A 291 -0.28 -11.55 3.45
C ALA A 291 1.11 -11.23 4.00
N SER A 292 1.54 -9.95 3.94
CA SER A 292 2.79 -9.49 4.57
C SER A 292 2.77 -9.70 6.09
N GLU A 293 1.62 -9.49 6.72
CA GLU A 293 1.44 -9.69 8.16
C GLU A 293 1.33 -11.19 8.53
N ILE A 294 0.82 -12.04 7.61
CA ILE A 294 0.87 -13.49 7.78
C ILE A 294 2.34 -13.96 7.78
N VAL A 295 3.16 -13.49 6.84
CA VAL A 295 4.58 -13.85 6.79
C VAL A 295 5.32 -13.33 8.01
N SER A 296 5.32 -12.02 8.25
CA SER A 296 6.06 -11.40 9.35
C SER A 296 5.59 -11.93 10.71
N GLY A 297 4.27 -12.02 10.94
CA GLY A 297 3.71 -12.52 12.18
C GLY A 297 3.96 -14.00 12.42
N SER A 298 3.94 -14.85 11.37
CA SER A 298 4.26 -16.27 11.52
C SER A 298 5.75 -16.49 11.79
N ILE A 299 6.64 -15.77 11.11
CA ILE A 299 8.08 -15.81 11.39
C ILE A 299 8.37 -15.37 12.82
N GLN A 300 7.70 -14.31 13.30
CA GLN A 300 7.78 -13.85 14.69
C GLN A 300 7.25 -14.90 15.68
N ASP A 301 6.05 -15.43 15.44
CA ASP A 301 5.40 -16.37 16.36
C ASP A 301 6.11 -17.72 16.46
N PHE A 302 6.81 -18.15 15.39
CA PHE A 302 7.67 -19.33 15.42
C PHE A 302 9.08 -19.04 15.98
N ASP A 303 9.39 -17.81 16.32
CA ASP A 303 10.73 -17.36 16.69
C ASP A 303 11.80 -17.75 15.66
N ARG A 304 11.40 -17.74 14.35
CA ARG A 304 12.25 -18.14 13.22
C ARG A 304 13.11 -17.00 12.69
N GLY A 305 12.72 -15.78 12.94
CA GLY A 305 13.41 -14.58 12.47
C GLY A 305 12.99 -13.34 13.25
N VAL A 306 13.70 -12.25 13.03
CA VAL A 306 13.51 -10.95 13.68
C VAL A 306 12.72 -10.02 12.77
N ILE A 307 11.75 -9.30 13.32
CA ILE A 307 10.96 -8.30 12.61
C ILE A 307 11.54 -6.91 12.93
N VAL A 308 11.90 -6.17 11.87
CA VAL A 308 12.57 -4.86 12.01
C VAL A 308 11.77 -3.78 11.28
N GLY A 309 11.65 -2.60 11.86
CA GLY A 309 11.00 -1.45 11.24
C GLY A 309 9.85 -0.89 12.06
N GLN A 310 8.67 -0.72 11.46
CA GLN A 310 7.51 -0.10 12.08
C GLN A 310 6.39 -1.11 12.28
N ARG A 311 5.40 -0.75 13.11
CA ARG A 311 4.18 -1.54 13.28
C ARG A 311 3.42 -1.66 11.95
N THR A 312 2.97 -2.87 11.62
CA THR A 312 2.23 -3.12 10.38
C THR A 312 0.80 -2.59 10.42
N PHE A 313 0.10 -2.67 9.31
CA PHE A 313 -1.22 -2.08 9.07
C PHE A 313 -2.33 -2.60 10.00
N GLY A 314 -2.34 -3.89 10.32
CA GLY A 314 -3.39 -4.50 11.14
C GLY A 314 -4.62 -4.98 10.35
N LYS A 315 -4.42 -5.61 9.18
CA LYS A 315 -5.50 -6.19 8.38
C LYS A 315 -5.60 -7.70 8.58
N GLY A 316 -6.45 -8.12 9.52
CA GLY A 316 -6.73 -9.52 9.86
C GLY A 316 -7.97 -10.13 9.19
N LEU A 317 -8.41 -9.59 8.05
CA LEU A 317 -9.61 -9.99 7.32
C LEU A 317 -9.27 -10.71 6.01
N VAL A 318 -10.07 -11.73 5.67
CA VAL A 318 -9.96 -12.47 4.40
C VAL A 318 -11.15 -12.13 3.51
N GLN A 319 -10.85 -11.76 2.26
CA GLN A 319 -11.86 -11.50 1.24
C GLN A 319 -11.89 -12.63 0.22
N ASN A 320 -13.09 -12.94 -0.28
CA ASN A 320 -13.31 -13.75 -1.47
C ASN A 320 -13.87 -12.89 -2.60
N ILE A 321 -13.49 -13.21 -3.83
CA ILE A 321 -14.07 -12.61 -5.03
C ILE A 321 -15.15 -13.56 -5.54
N LEU A 322 -16.38 -13.08 -5.58
CA LEU A 322 -17.56 -13.83 -6.01
C LEU A 322 -17.99 -13.30 -7.38
N PRO A 323 -18.09 -14.17 -8.41
CA PRO A 323 -18.64 -13.77 -9.71
C PRO A 323 -20.14 -13.45 -9.56
N MET A 324 -20.58 -12.43 -10.27
CA MET A 324 -21.97 -12.00 -10.33
C MET A 324 -22.47 -11.96 -11.79
N THR A 325 -23.71 -11.55 -11.99
CA THR A 325 -24.29 -11.38 -13.32
C THR A 325 -23.62 -10.24 -14.11
N TYR A 326 -23.79 -10.24 -15.43
CA TYR A 326 -23.25 -9.19 -16.32
C TYR A 326 -21.76 -8.94 -16.16
N ASN A 327 -20.97 -10.02 -16.03
CA ASN A 327 -19.51 -9.97 -15.90
C ASN A 327 -19.00 -9.06 -14.75
N THR A 328 -19.82 -8.82 -13.72
CA THR A 328 -19.43 -8.08 -12.53
C THR A 328 -18.96 -9.03 -11.44
N GLN A 329 -18.29 -8.52 -10.42
CA GLN A 329 -17.79 -9.29 -9.29
C GLN A 329 -18.05 -8.53 -7.98
N MET A 330 -18.02 -9.26 -6.87
CA MET A 330 -18.05 -8.69 -5.53
C MET A 330 -16.89 -9.27 -4.73
N LYS A 331 -15.99 -8.41 -4.25
CA LYS A 331 -15.02 -8.79 -3.24
C LYS A 331 -15.67 -8.60 -1.88
N VAL A 332 -15.81 -9.67 -1.11
CA VAL A 332 -16.53 -9.67 0.18
C VAL A 332 -15.69 -10.25 1.29
N THR A 333 -15.69 -9.60 2.45
CA THR A 333 -15.05 -10.11 3.68
C THR A 333 -15.83 -11.32 4.19
N VAL A 334 -15.17 -12.48 4.25
CA VAL A 334 -15.79 -13.76 4.61
C VAL A 334 -15.31 -14.31 5.95
N SER A 335 -14.13 -13.94 6.41
CA SER A 335 -13.58 -14.46 7.68
C SER A 335 -12.52 -13.54 8.27
N LYS A 336 -12.25 -13.71 9.57
CA LYS A 336 -11.05 -13.23 10.25
C LYS A 336 -9.98 -14.32 10.19
N TYR A 337 -8.70 -13.96 10.17
CA TYR A 337 -7.62 -14.92 10.27
C TYR A 337 -6.79 -14.74 11.55
N TYR A 338 -6.13 -15.81 11.93
CA TYR A 338 -5.35 -15.94 13.16
C TYR A 338 -4.02 -16.61 12.82
N ILE A 339 -2.92 -16.06 13.32
CA ILE A 339 -1.55 -16.53 13.09
C ILE A 339 -1.13 -17.58 14.14
N PRO A 340 0.08 -18.17 14.11
CA PRO A 340 0.42 -19.35 14.94
C PRO A 340 0.20 -19.18 16.44
N SER A 341 0.43 -18.02 17.02
CA SER A 341 0.14 -17.71 18.43
C SER A 341 -1.36 -17.71 18.76
N LYS A 342 -2.23 -17.80 17.75
CA LYS A 342 -3.70 -17.73 17.81
C LYS A 342 -4.26 -16.31 17.98
N ARG A 343 -3.42 -15.27 17.93
CA ARG A 343 -3.89 -13.87 17.94
C ARG A 343 -4.49 -13.49 16.60
N CYS A 344 -5.51 -12.64 16.61
CA CYS A 344 -6.02 -11.94 15.45
C CYS A 344 -5.34 -10.58 15.39
N ILE A 345 -4.77 -10.24 14.25
CA ILE A 345 -4.03 -9.00 14.10
C ILE A 345 -4.90 -7.80 13.67
N GLN A 346 -6.20 -8.03 13.45
CA GLN A 346 -7.15 -7.01 13.01
C GLN A 346 -7.23 -5.84 13.98
N GLU A 347 -6.82 -4.64 13.54
CA GLU A 347 -6.82 -3.43 14.38
C GLU A 347 -8.22 -2.87 14.59
N ILE A 348 -9.02 -2.75 13.52
CA ILE A 348 -10.34 -2.13 13.57
C ILE A 348 -11.45 -3.18 13.61
N ASP A 349 -12.29 -3.16 14.64
CA ASP A 349 -13.47 -4.02 14.72
C ASP A 349 -14.68 -3.35 14.06
N TYR A 350 -14.86 -3.60 12.77
CA TYR A 350 -15.98 -3.03 11.98
C TYR A 350 -17.37 -3.47 12.47
N SER A 351 -17.47 -4.55 13.27
CA SER A 351 -18.76 -4.99 13.83
C SER A 351 -19.33 -4.03 14.86
N LYS A 352 -18.50 -3.16 15.42
CA LYS A 352 -18.87 -2.13 16.41
C LYS A 352 -19.13 -0.76 15.81
N LYS A 353 -19.07 -0.63 14.48
CA LYS A 353 -19.33 0.63 13.77
C LYS A 353 -20.75 1.10 14.04
N THR A 354 -20.93 2.24 14.68
CA THR A 354 -22.21 2.93 14.80
C THR A 354 -22.30 4.05 13.79
N LYS A 355 -23.52 4.50 13.40
CA LYS A 355 -23.75 5.51 12.34
C LYS A 355 -23.03 6.86 12.58
N ASN A 356 -22.56 7.12 13.81
CA ASN A 356 -21.94 8.39 14.21
C ASN A 356 -20.51 8.24 14.73
N ASP A 357 -19.93 7.03 14.73
CA ASP A 357 -18.56 6.83 15.24
C ASP A 357 -17.52 7.03 14.15
N THR A 358 -16.62 7.96 14.40
CA THR A 358 -15.29 7.92 13.82
C THR A 358 -14.62 6.67 14.39
N LEU A 359 -14.33 5.66 13.55
CA LEU A 359 -13.60 4.46 13.96
C LEU A 359 -12.24 4.90 14.51
N THR A 360 -12.13 5.02 15.82
CA THR A 360 -10.87 5.34 16.48
C THR A 360 -10.02 4.08 16.58
N LYS A 361 -8.74 4.21 16.25
CA LYS A 361 -7.74 3.20 16.60
C LYS A 361 -7.75 3.04 18.12
N ASN A 362 -7.84 1.80 18.61
CA ASN A 362 -7.70 1.55 20.03
C ASN A 362 -6.22 1.75 20.42
N ASP A 363 -5.93 2.75 21.24
CA ASP A 363 -4.57 2.98 21.75
C ASP A 363 -4.15 2.02 22.87
N THR A 364 -5.08 1.17 23.35
CA THR A 364 -4.79 0.19 24.40
C THR A 364 -4.40 -1.15 23.79
N LEU A 365 -3.27 -1.71 24.25
CA LEU A 365 -2.82 -3.05 23.88
C LEU A 365 -3.93 -4.07 24.12
N GLY A 366 -4.17 -4.93 23.10
CA GLY A 366 -5.12 -6.03 23.19
C GLY A 366 -4.65 -7.16 24.12
N PRO A 367 -5.38 -8.30 24.14
CA PRO A 367 -4.99 -9.48 24.89
C PRO A 367 -3.56 -9.95 24.59
N GLU A 368 -2.88 -10.44 25.63
CA GLU A 368 -1.54 -10.99 25.56
C GLU A 368 -1.55 -12.41 25.00
N PHE A 369 -0.62 -12.69 24.08
CA PHE A 369 -0.30 -14.00 23.54
C PHE A 369 1.21 -14.25 23.62
N ARG A 370 1.64 -15.47 23.27
CA ARG A 370 3.05 -15.85 23.33
C ARG A 370 3.52 -16.52 22.06
N THR A 371 4.74 -16.22 21.66
CA THR A 371 5.48 -16.91 20.62
C THR A 371 5.89 -18.31 21.07
N ALA A 372 6.50 -19.09 20.18
CA ALA A 372 6.99 -20.44 20.49
C ALA A 372 8.00 -20.46 21.66
N ASN A 373 8.88 -19.46 21.77
CA ASN A 373 9.85 -19.31 22.86
C ASN A 373 9.30 -18.55 24.08
N GLY A 374 8.00 -18.15 24.04
CA GLY A 374 7.34 -17.49 25.17
C GLY A 374 7.43 -15.96 25.18
N ARG A 375 7.95 -15.31 24.13
CA ARG A 375 7.94 -13.85 24.01
C ARG A 375 6.51 -13.32 23.99
N ILE A 376 6.27 -12.18 24.62
CA ILE A 376 4.95 -11.56 24.69
C ILE A 376 4.64 -10.84 23.37
N VAL A 377 3.45 -11.09 22.83
CA VAL A 377 2.89 -10.44 21.65
C VAL A 377 1.41 -10.13 21.89
N TYR A 378 0.85 -9.17 21.17
CA TYR A 378 -0.50 -8.66 21.45
C TYR A 378 -1.45 -8.85 20.27
N GLU A 379 -2.75 -8.99 20.55
CA GLU A 379 -3.82 -9.03 19.57
C GLU A 379 -4.27 -7.62 19.16
N GLY A 380 -4.72 -7.45 17.92
CA GLY A 380 -5.51 -6.29 17.51
C GLY A 380 -4.73 -5.06 17.04
N HIS A 381 -3.44 -5.17 16.83
CA HIS A 381 -2.60 -4.00 16.45
C HIS A 381 -1.59 -4.30 15.34
N GLY A 382 -1.94 -5.16 14.39
CA GLY A 382 -0.97 -5.62 13.41
C GLY A 382 0.19 -6.39 14.05
N ILE A 383 1.34 -6.39 13.40
CA ILE A 383 2.57 -6.99 13.91
C ILE A 383 3.46 -5.88 14.47
N GLN A 384 3.78 -5.96 15.75
CA GLN A 384 4.77 -5.10 16.38
C GLN A 384 6.16 -5.63 16.02
N PRO A 385 7.08 -4.80 15.50
CA PRO A 385 8.44 -5.24 15.21
C PRO A 385 9.20 -5.56 16.51
N ASP A 386 10.14 -6.50 16.42
CA ASP A 386 11.05 -6.84 17.51
C ASP A 386 12.08 -5.74 17.72
N VAL A 387 12.46 -5.06 16.64
CA VAL A 387 13.32 -3.87 16.64
C VAL A 387 12.58 -2.73 15.95
N LYS A 388 12.09 -1.81 16.76
CA LYS A 388 11.37 -0.63 16.28
C LYS A 388 12.33 0.41 15.73
N ILE A 389 12.06 0.89 14.53
CA ILE A 389 12.72 2.05 13.92
C ILE A 389 11.65 3.12 13.75
N GLU A 390 11.89 4.30 14.29
CA GLU A 390 10.95 5.42 14.09
C GLU A 390 11.02 5.90 12.64
N PRO A 391 9.86 6.20 12.02
CA PRO A 391 9.85 6.72 10.66
C PRO A 391 10.55 8.08 10.60
N GLU A 392 11.35 8.30 9.59
CA GLU A 392 11.86 9.64 9.29
C GLU A 392 10.69 10.50 8.81
N MET A 393 10.38 11.54 9.59
CA MET A 393 9.33 12.49 9.23
C MET A 393 9.89 13.50 8.23
N LEU A 394 9.29 13.55 7.06
CA LEU A 394 9.64 14.56 6.06
C LEU A 394 9.30 15.96 6.57
N SER A 395 10.17 16.91 6.29
CA SER A 395 9.93 18.32 6.59
C SER A 395 8.71 18.84 5.82
N THR A 396 8.03 19.84 6.37
CA THR A 396 6.84 20.45 5.76
C THR A 396 7.13 20.91 4.32
N ILE A 397 8.27 21.55 4.10
CA ILE A 397 8.63 22.00 2.74
C ILE A 397 8.77 20.82 1.78
N THR A 398 9.41 19.71 2.20
CA THR A 398 9.61 18.53 1.36
C THR A 398 8.27 17.88 0.96
N VAL A 399 7.33 17.78 1.92
CA VAL A 399 5.97 17.31 1.64
C VAL A 399 5.29 18.18 0.58
N HIS A 400 5.40 19.52 0.71
CA HIS A 400 4.79 20.44 -0.26
C HIS A 400 5.49 20.45 -1.62
N LEU A 401 6.81 20.33 -1.68
CA LEU A 401 7.56 20.17 -2.93
C LEU A 401 7.13 18.91 -3.69
N TYR A 402 6.89 17.82 -2.96
CA TYR A 402 6.39 16.57 -3.53
C TYR A 402 4.93 16.70 -3.98
N ALA A 403 4.05 17.21 -3.12
CA ALA A 403 2.62 17.35 -3.40
C ALA A 403 2.31 18.30 -4.58
N GLN A 404 3.13 19.35 -4.76
CA GLN A 404 3.03 20.28 -5.90
C GLN A 404 3.87 19.84 -7.12
N ASN A 405 4.41 18.61 -7.09
CA ASN A 405 5.19 18.01 -8.17
C ASN A 405 6.47 18.78 -8.54
N MET A 406 7.03 19.62 -7.67
CA MET A 406 8.24 20.40 -7.98
C MET A 406 9.45 19.49 -8.25
N ILE A 407 9.65 18.48 -7.39
CA ILE A 407 10.73 17.48 -7.55
C ILE A 407 10.54 16.69 -8.85
N PHE A 408 9.31 16.23 -9.11
CA PHE A 408 8.98 15.51 -10.35
C PHE A 408 9.22 16.34 -11.61
N LYS A 409 8.75 17.59 -11.64
CA LYS A 409 8.92 18.52 -12.77
C LYS A 409 10.40 18.83 -13.01
N TYR A 410 11.17 19.05 -11.92
CA TYR A 410 12.60 19.27 -12.04
C TYR A 410 13.35 18.03 -12.56
N ALA A 411 13.05 16.85 -12.06
CA ALA A 411 13.66 15.62 -12.56
C ALA A 411 13.40 15.42 -14.07
N ASN A 412 12.21 15.81 -14.56
CA ASN A 412 11.90 15.78 -15.99
C ASN A 412 12.72 16.83 -16.78
N LYS A 413 12.87 18.07 -16.24
CA LYS A 413 13.76 19.09 -16.82
C LYS A 413 15.18 18.57 -16.90
N PHE A 414 15.71 18.06 -15.78
CA PHE A 414 17.07 17.52 -15.70
C PHE A 414 17.31 16.40 -16.73
N TYR A 415 16.37 15.47 -16.85
CA TYR A 415 16.45 14.37 -17.83
C TYR A 415 16.51 14.85 -19.28
N ARG A 416 15.80 15.93 -19.64
CA ARG A 416 15.85 16.52 -20.98
C ARG A 416 17.19 17.20 -21.28
N GLU A 417 17.82 17.78 -20.26
CA GLU A 417 19.08 18.54 -20.39
C GLU A 417 20.33 17.65 -20.34
N HIS A 418 20.22 16.46 -19.70
CA HIS A 418 21.35 15.55 -19.50
C HIS A 418 21.07 14.19 -20.15
N LYS A 419 21.93 13.77 -21.09
CA LYS A 419 21.76 12.50 -21.82
C LYS A 419 22.05 11.25 -20.99
N SER A 420 22.86 11.35 -19.96
CA SER A 420 23.26 10.26 -19.08
C SER A 420 23.72 10.80 -17.73
N ILE A 421 23.67 9.95 -16.72
CA ILE A 421 24.20 10.20 -15.37
C ILE A 421 25.12 9.05 -14.96
N ALA A 422 25.81 9.18 -13.82
CA ALA A 422 26.57 8.11 -13.19
C ALA A 422 25.66 6.91 -12.83
N SER A 423 26.26 5.78 -12.48
CA SER A 423 25.50 4.60 -12.03
C SER A 423 24.61 4.93 -10.82
N PRO A 424 23.49 4.20 -10.61
CA PRO A 424 22.58 4.48 -9.48
C PRO A 424 23.24 4.54 -8.11
N SER A 425 24.27 3.72 -7.90
CA SER A 425 25.02 3.68 -6.63
C SER A 425 26.04 4.80 -6.46
N GLU A 426 26.40 5.49 -7.56
CA GLU A 426 27.44 6.53 -7.59
C GLU A 426 26.87 7.93 -7.82
N PHE A 427 25.67 8.04 -8.36
CA PHE A 427 25.04 9.33 -8.62
C PHE A 427 24.72 10.06 -7.31
N VAL A 428 25.15 11.31 -7.23
CA VAL A 428 24.92 12.19 -6.07
C VAL A 428 24.40 13.55 -6.54
N ILE A 429 23.58 14.18 -5.74
CA ILE A 429 23.16 15.57 -5.96
C ILE A 429 24.29 16.48 -5.51
N THR A 430 24.98 17.06 -6.46
CA THR A 430 26.04 18.07 -6.20
C THR A 430 25.43 19.40 -5.78
N ASP A 431 26.24 20.29 -5.21
CA ASP A 431 25.82 21.65 -4.89
C ASP A 431 25.30 22.41 -6.13
N GLU A 432 25.87 22.15 -7.30
CA GLU A 432 25.44 22.75 -8.57
C GLU A 432 24.04 22.28 -8.97
N ILE A 433 23.78 20.96 -8.91
CA ILE A 433 22.44 20.40 -9.20
C ILE A 433 21.42 20.91 -8.20
N TYR A 434 21.78 20.96 -6.91
CA TYR A 434 20.87 21.45 -5.88
C TYR A 434 20.53 22.94 -6.06
N ASN A 435 21.52 23.77 -6.36
CA ASN A 435 21.29 25.20 -6.60
C ASN A 435 20.46 25.46 -7.86
N ASP A 436 20.61 24.65 -8.93
CA ASP A 436 19.72 24.71 -10.10
C ASP A 436 18.29 24.29 -9.74
N PHE A 437 18.13 23.30 -8.86
CA PHE A 437 16.82 22.94 -8.32
C PHE A 437 16.18 24.07 -7.50
N VAL A 438 16.94 24.72 -6.60
CA VAL A 438 16.44 25.86 -5.82
C VAL A 438 15.98 26.96 -6.74
N LYS A 439 16.79 27.32 -7.74
CA LYS A 439 16.41 28.32 -8.74
C LYS A 439 15.15 27.92 -9.52
N PHE A 440 15.02 26.64 -9.89
CA PHE A 440 13.82 26.13 -10.56
C PHE A 440 12.58 26.29 -9.68
N VAL A 441 12.67 26.02 -8.39
CA VAL A 441 11.57 26.20 -7.40
C VAL A 441 11.15 27.66 -7.31
N GLU A 442 12.13 28.58 -7.26
CA GLU A 442 11.90 30.04 -7.24
C GLU A 442 11.24 30.53 -8.54
N ASP A 443 11.76 30.11 -9.70
CA ASP A 443 11.25 30.48 -11.04
C ASP A 443 9.79 30.02 -11.24
N ASN A 444 9.41 28.89 -10.63
CA ASN A 444 8.05 28.37 -10.64
C ASN A 444 7.14 28.98 -9.54
N LYS A 445 7.62 29.98 -8.79
CA LYS A 445 6.87 30.68 -7.75
C LYS A 445 6.25 29.72 -6.73
N PHE A 446 7.01 28.73 -6.31
CA PHE A 446 6.56 27.77 -5.33
C PHE A 446 6.25 28.47 -4.00
N GLU A 447 5.06 28.25 -3.51
CA GLU A 447 4.61 28.75 -2.20
C GLU A 447 3.91 27.63 -1.44
N TYR A 448 4.03 27.64 -0.13
CA TYR A 448 3.32 26.73 0.75
C TYR A 448 2.98 27.43 2.07
N THR A 449 2.04 26.88 2.80
CA THR A 449 1.66 27.38 4.14
C THR A 449 1.96 26.27 5.15
N SER A 450 2.79 26.56 6.13
CA SER A 450 3.07 25.63 7.23
C SER A 450 1.92 25.57 8.22
N GLU A 451 1.82 24.48 9.01
CA GLU A 451 0.83 24.39 10.10
C GLU A 451 1.04 25.51 11.12
N SER A 452 2.30 25.86 11.45
CA SER A 452 2.61 26.98 12.34
C SER A 452 2.07 28.31 11.83
N GLU A 453 2.10 28.56 10.49
CA GLU A 453 1.49 29.77 9.90
C GLU A 453 -0.03 29.72 9.99
N LYS A 454 -0.67 28.56 9.84
CA LYS A 454 -2.13 28.41 10.01
C LYS A 454 -2.55 28.66 11.46
N ASP A 455 -1.85 28.01 12.40
CA ASP A 455 -2.10 28.19 13.83
C ASP A 455 -1.89 29.65 14.27
N PHE A 456 -0.84 30.31 13.74
CA PHE A 456 -0.59 31.72 13.96
C PHE A 456 -1.73 32.59 13.43
N ALA A 457 -2.21 32.32 12.21
CA ALA A 457 -3.34 33.07 11.64
C ALA A 457 -4.62 32.87 12.45
N GLU A 458 -4.88 31.67 12.98
CA GLU A 458 -6.00 31.39 13.87
C GLU A 458 -5.83 32.09 15.22
N LEU A 459 -4.63 32.09 15.80
CA LEU A 459 -4.31 32.85 17.01
C LEU A 459 -4.58 34.35 16.83
N VAL A 460 -4.12 34.94 15.73
CA VAL A 460 -4.38 36.34 15.40
C VAL A 460 -5.88 36.64 15.29
N LYS A 461 -6.63 35.74 14.65
CA LYS A 461 -8.09 35.85 14.52
C LYS A 461 -8.76 35.79 15.88
N THR A 462 -8.45 34.80 16.70
CA THR A 462 -9.01 34.62 18.04
C THR A 462 -8.67 35.81 18.93
N ALA A 463 -7.43 36.29 18.92
CA ALA A 463 -7.02 37.47 19.68
C ALA A 463 -7.80 38.75 19.30
N LYS A 464 -8.16 38.92 18.03
CA LYS A 464 -9.04 40.01 17.57
C LYS A 464 -10.46 39.85 18.09
N GLU A 465 -11.02 38.66 18.03
CA GLU A 465 -12.37 38.36 18.52
C GLU A 465 -12.49 38.55 20.04
N GLU A 466 -11.45 38.23 20.80
CA GLU A 466 -11.38 38.37 22.25
C GLU A 466 -10.93 39.77 22.70
N GLY A 467 -10.50 40.65 21.78
CA GLY A 467 -10.08 42.02 22.09
C GLY A 467 -8.66 42.13 22.67
N TYR A 468 -7.83 41.10 22.60
CA TYR A 468 -6.43 41.10 23.06
C TYR A 468 -5.43 41.56 22.00
N TYR A 469 -5.83 41.59 20.73
CA TYR A 469 -4.93 41.82 19.61
C TYR A 469 -4.06 43.09 19.77
N ASP A 470 -4.64 44.23 20.11
CA ASP A 470 -3.90 45.50 20.22
C ASP A 470 -2.84 45.45 21.33
N ASN A 471 -3.08 44.67 22.39
CA ASN A 471 -2.18 44.56 23.53
C ASN A 471 -0.96 43.66 23.24
N ILE A 472 -1.09 42.71 22.31
CA ILE A 472 -0.04 41.72 22.00
C ILE A 472 0.47 41.82 20.55
N LYS A 473 0.02 42.84 19.82
CA LYS A 473 0.36 43.00 18.40
C LYS A 473 1.86 43.01 18.12
N SER A 474 2.64 43.72 18.95
CA SER A 474 4.09 43.79 18.74
C SER A 474 4.80 42.42 18.90
N GLN A 475 4.28 41.57 19.78
CA GLN A 475 4.80 40.20 19.96
C GLN A 475 4.38 39.32 18.79
N LEU A 476 3.16 39.47 18.28
CA LEU A 476 2.67 38.77 17.11
C LEU A 476 3.45 39.17 15.85
N ASP A 477 3.73 40.45 15.64
CA ASP A 477 4.52 40.94 14.51
C ASP A 477 5.95 40.34 14.52
N VAL A 478 6.60 40.26 15.69
CA VAL A 478 7.91 39.61 15.83
C VAL A 478 7.84 38.12 15.52
N LEU A 479 6.81 37.42 16.02
CA LEU A 479 6.64 35.98 15.76
C LEU A 479 6.37 35.71 14.26
N GLU A 480 5.56 36.57 13.61
CA GLU A 480 5.31 36.46 12.16
C GLU A 480 6.60 36.60 11.35
N ASP A 481 7.45 37.60 11.69
CA ASP A 481 8.72 37.85 11.02
C ASP A 481 9.70 36.68 11.22
N GLU A 482 9.76 36.07 12.41
CA GLU A 482 10.57 34.88 12.69
C GLU A 482 10.07 33.68 11.90
N LEU A 483 8.76 33.39 11.85
CA LEU A 483 8.19 32.32 11.06
C LEU A 483 8.54 32.47 9.58
N LYS A 484 8.40 33.68 9.02
CA LYS A 484 8.77 33.97 7.63
C LYS A 484 10.28 33.79 7.37
N SER A 485 11.12 34.27 8.31
CA SER A 485 12.57 34.13 8.19
C SER A 485 13.03 32.68 8.18
N HIS A 486 12.49 31.84 9.08
CA HIS A 486 12.76 30.41 9.09
C HIS A 486 12.34 29.75 7.79
N LYS A 487 11.13 30.02 7.32
CA LYS A 487 10.58 29.46 6.07
C LYS A 487 11.44 29.80 4.84
N ASN A 488 11.98 30.99 4.74
CA ASN A 488 12.86 31.41 3.65
C ASN A 488 14.16 30.57 3.58
N ASN A 489 14.56 29.94 4.68
CA ASN A 489 15.75 29.09 4.77
C ASN A 489 15.42 27.59 4.64
N ASP A 490 14.16 27.18 4.49
CA ASP A 490 13.76 25.76 4.53
C ASP A 490 14.41 24.91 3.44
N LEU A 491 14.60 25.46 2.23
CA LEU A 491 15.34 24.77 1.17
C LEU A 491 16.81 24.50 1.57
N ILE A 492 17.42 25.39 2.34
CA ILE A 492 18.81 25.24 2.78
C ILE A 492 18.88 24.27 3.96
N ASN A 493 18.00 24.45 4.95
CA ASN A 493 17.98 23.67 6.17
C ASN A 493 17.67 22.19 5.91
N ASN A 494 16.81 21.89 4.92
CA ASN A 494 16.37 20.53 4.59
C ASN A 494 17.08 19.98 3.32
N LYS A 495 18.23 20.57 2.93
CA LYS A 495 18.97 20.19 1.72
C LYS A 495 19.24 18.70 1.62
N LYS A 496 19.66 18.05 2.72
CA LYS A 496 20.00 16.62 2.74
C LYS A 496 18.78 15.78 2.33
N GLU A 497 17.68 15.94 3.05
CA GLU A 497 16.42 15.23 2.82
C GLU A 497 15.87 15.45 1.40
N ILE A 498 15.81 16.71 0.95
CA ILE A 498 15.37 17.06 -0.40
C ILE A 498 16.27 16.43 -1.46
N SER A 499 17.61 16.44 -1.23
CA SER A 499 18.57 15.84 -2.16
C SER A 499 18.41 14.33 -2.29
N GLU A 500 18.05 13.61 -1.23
CA GLU A 500 17.82 12.16 -1.26
C GLU A 500 16.60 11.83 -2.15
N ILE A 501 15.49 12.55 -1.98
CA ILE A 501 14.29 12.37 -2.80
C ILE A 501 14.55 12.77 -4.25
N LEU A 502 15.26 13.89 -4.46
CA LEU A 502 15.63 14.37 -5.79
C LEU A 502 16.53 13.38 -6.51
N LYS A 503 17.51 12.77 -5.79
CA LYS A 503 18.38 11.71 -6.31
C LYS A 503 17.54 10.53 -6.83
N MET A 504 16.62 10.02 -6.02
CA MET A 504 15.76 8.91 -6.43
C MET A 504 14.91 9.24 -7.67
N GLU A 505 14.32 10.44 -7.72
CA GLU A 505 13.50 10.86 -8.84
C GLU A 505 14.33 11.02 -10.13
N ILE A 506 15.51 11.62 -10.07
CA ILE A 506 16.40 11.75 -11.23
C ILE A 506 16.88 10.37 -11.69
N VAL A 507 17.40 9.54 -10.77
CA VAL A 507 17.88 8.19 -11.11
C VAL A 507 16.78 7.35 -11.76
N GLY A 508 15.54 7.47 -11.27
CA GLY A 508 14.39 6.77 -11.84
C GLY A 508 14.12 7.10 -13.31
N ARG A 509 14.51 8.29 -13.80
CA ARG A 509 14.36 8.66 -15.22
C ARG A 509 15.31 7.89 -16.14
N TYR A 510 16.48 7.47 -15.64
CA TYR A 510 17.50 6.77 -16.43
C TYR A 510 17.52 5.26 -16.20
N TYR A 511 17.21 4.82 -14.97
CA TYR A 511 17.40 3.44 -14.52
C TYR A 511 16.14 2.80 -13.96
N PHE A 512 14.97 3.44 -14.14
CA PHE A 512 13.65 2.95 -13.72
C PHE A 512 13.59 2.58 -12.24
N GLN A 513 12.63 1.76 -11.85
CA GLN A 513 12.43 1.33 -10.47
C GLN A 513 13.68 0.68 -9.84
N LYS A 514 14.36 -0.17 -10.61
CA LYS A 514 15.60 -0.82 -10.14
C LYS A 514 16.67 0.20 -9.75
N GLY A 515 16.82 1.26 -10.54
CA GLY A 515 17.76 2.33 -10.22
C GLY A 515 17.41 3.07 -8.95
N LYS A 516 16.13 3.40 -8.74
CA LYS A 516 15.66 4.04 -7.48
C LYS A 516 16.03 3.21 -6.26
N ILE A 517 15.77 1.90 -6.32
CA ILE A 517 16.12 0.97 -5.23
C ILE A 517 17.63 1.01 -4.95
N ILE A 518 18.46 0.80 -5.97
CA ILE A 518 19.92 0.75 -5.82
C ILE A 518 20.47 2.07 -5.26
N SER A 519 19.94 3.21 -5.70
CA SER A 519 20.41 4.53 -5.24
C SER A 519 20.17 4.79 -3.76
N ASN A 520 19.21 4.09 -3.13
CA ASN A 520 18.83 4.27 -1.73
C ASN A 520 19.44 3.25 -0.77
N LEU A 521 19.97 2.11 -1.26
CA LEU A 521 20.40 0.99 -0.41
C LEU A 521 21.41 1.38 0.70
N LYS A 522 22.33 2.29 0.42
CA LYS A 522 23.37 2.68 1.38
C LYS A 522 22.84 3.54 2.53
N ASP A 523 21.81 4.33 2.21
CA ASP A 523 21.27 5.33 3.14
C ASP A 523 20.03 4.80 3.90
N ASP A 524 19.62 3.54 3.64
CA ASP A 524 18.44 2.89 4.22
C ASP A 524 18.73 2.46 5.69
N VAL A 525 18.20 3.22 6.64
CA VAL A 525 18.43 3.04 8.09
C VAL A 525 17.89 1.69 8.57
N GLU A 526 16.71 1.29 8.14
CA GLU A 526 16.06 0.02 8.55
C GLU A 526 16.81 -1.18 7.99
N LEU A 527 17.22 -1.11 6.71
CA LEU A 527 18.04 -2.14 6.08
C LEU A 527 19.41 -2.29 6.77
N ASN A 528 20.09 -1.18 7.01
CA ASN A 528 21.38 -1.17 7.69
C ASN A 528 21.27 -1.77 9.10
N ARG A 529 20.21 -1.43 9.84
CA ARG A 529 19.97 -1.99 11.16
C ARG A 529 19.73 -3.51 11.13
N ALA A 530 18.99 -4.00 10.15
CA ALA A 530 18.79 -5.44 9.97
C ALA A 530 20.09 -6.17 9.62
N VAL A 531 20.96 -5.58 8.78
CA VAL A 531 22.28 -6.11 8.47
C VAL A 531 23.16 -6.20 9.72
N GLU A 532 23.18 -5.15 10.56
CA GLU A 532 23.92 -5.13 11.83
C GLU A 532 23.49 -6.27 12.77
N ILE A 533 22.17 -6.50 12.90
CA ILE A 533 21.62 -7.56 13.74
C ILE A 533 22.06 -8.94 13.24
N LEU A 534 21.91 -9.18 11.92
CA LEU A 534 22.25 -10.48 11.33
C LEU A 534 23.75 -10.79 11.37
N LEU A 535 24.60 -9.78 11.25
CA LEU A 535 26.05 -9.91 11.34
C LEU A 535 26.58 -9.93 12.79
N ASN A 536 25.72 -9.68 13.79
CA ASN A 536 26.11 -9.49 15.18
C ASN A 536 27.26 -8.47 15.34
N SER A 537 27.21 -7.38 14.56
CA SER A 537 28.30 -6.37 14.49
C SER A 537 28.64 -5.74 15.84
N ASN A 538 27.70 -5.75 16.79
CA ASN A 538 27.86 -5.23 18.14
C ASN A 538 28.47 -6.26 19.13
N GLY A 539 28.83 -7.48 18.67
CA GLY A 539 29.54 -8.49 19.48
C GLY A 539 28.74 -9.12 20.63
N GLN A 540 27.41 -8.90 20.67
CA GLN A 540 26.52 -9.33 21.78
C GLN A 540 25.57 -10.49 21.43
N ASN A 541 25.70 -11.13 20.26
CA ASN A 541 24.75 -12.12 19.77
C ASN A 541 23.29 -11.61 19.85
N GLU A 542 23.09 -10.38 19.35
CA GLU A 542 21.83 -9.65 19.44
C GLU A 542 20.68 -10.43 18.78
N TYR A 543 20.92 -11.04 17.62
CA TYR A 543 19.93 -11.85 16.91
C TYR A 543 19.33 -12.94 17.79
N GLU A 544 20.18 -13.75 18.45
CA GLU A 544 19.75 -14.82 19.35
C GLU A 544 19.00 -14.28 20.59
N THR A 545 19.44 -13.13 21.10
CA THR A 545 18.81 -12.49 22.27
C THR A 545 17.38 -12.04 21.94
N LEU A 546 17.19 -11.45 20.76
CA LEU A 546 15.87 -11.03 20.26
C LEU A 546 14.91 -12.23 20.09
N LEU A 547 15.41 -13.38 19.61
CA LEU A 547 14.59 -14.59 19.43
C LEU A 547 14.23 -15.29 20.75
N LYS A 548 15.04 -15.13 21.79
CA LYS A 548 14.79 -15.76 23.11
C LYS A 548 13.87 -14.91 23.99
N GLY A 549 13.73 -13.64 23.70
CA GLY A 549 13.13 -12.65 24.60
C GLY A 549 14.01 -12.34 25.80
N VAL A 550 13.92 -11.11 26.29
CA VAL A 550 14.59 -10.76 27.56
C VAL A 550 13.87 -11.52 28.67
N SER A 551 14.58 -12.45 29.31
CA SER A 551 14.10 -13.01 30.59
C SER A 551 14.11 -11.86 31.61
N ASN A 552 12.93 -11.27 31.87
CA ASN A 552 12.75 -10.38 33.01
C ASN A 552 12.77 -11.18 34.30
#